data_c6f1b6c16a5054dd2baf7d220a8ea248
#
_entry.id   c6f1b6c16a5054dd2baf7d220a8ea248
#
_cell.length_a   1.000
_cell.length_b   1.000
_cell.length_c   1.000
_cell.angle_alpha   90.00
_cell.angle_beta   90.00
_cell.angle_gamma   90.00
#
_symmetry.space_group_name_H-M   'P 1'
#
loop_
_entity.id
_entity.type
_entity.pdbx_description
1 polymer ?
#
loop_
_entity_poly.entity_id
_entity_poly.type
_entity_poly.pdbx_seq_one_letter_code
_entity_poly.pdbx_strand_id
1 'polypeptide(L)'
;MLAPNAFRQHRVDHLLIAQMVAPGSRVLDVGCGDGALLKLLRDTRAVDARGIELSQRGVNDCVKNGLSVIQGDADTDLVDYPDNAFDYVILSQTLQATREPRKVLENMLRIGRRAIVSFPNFGHWRVRLQLLFRGRMPRTDTLNYAWYETPNIHLCTIRDFVSLLDEVGACIERGIALTRYGKPVRVSAPWWLWNLFGAQAVFMLERKSARSRT
;
A
#
# COMPACT_ATOMS: atom_id res chain seq x y z
N MET A 1 10.60 14.14 13.82
CA MET A 1 11.68 13.15 13.55
C MET A 1 11.36 11.92 14.37
N LEU A 2 11.18 10.75 13.75
CA LEU A 2 10.95 9.48 14.46
C LEU A 2 12.27 9.02 15.11
N ALA A 3 12.18 8.47 16.32
CA ALA A 3 13.34 8.00 17.07
C ALA A 3 14.09 6.86 16.34
N PRO A 4 15.42 6.74 16.46
CA PRO A 4 16.22 5.71 15.76
C PRO A 4 15.79 4.26 16.04
N ASN A 5 15.14 3.98 17.17
CA ASN A 5 14.67 2.65 17.54
C ASN A 5 13.39 2.21 16.80
N ALA A 6 12.62 3.12 16.19
CA ALA A 6 11.43 2.80 15.45
C ALA A 6 11.74 1.98 14.17
N PHE A 7 12.94 2.15 13.59
CA PHE A 7 13.36 1.41 12.39
C PHE A 7 13.61 -0.10 12.60
N ARG A 8 13.74 -0.56 13.84
CA ARG A 8 13.94 -1.98 14.15
C ARG A 8 12.62 -2.73 14.41
N GLN A 9 11.52 -2.04 14.70
CA GLN A 9 10.24 -2.66 15.09
C GLN A 9 9.18 -2.59 14.00
N HIS A 10 9.29 -1.67 13.01
CA HIS A 10 8.27 -1.46 12.00
C HIS A 10 8.83 -1.67 10.59
N ARG A 11 7.99 -2.14 9.69
CA ARG A 11 8.27 -2.18 8.25
C ARG A 11 8.55 -0.75 7.76
N VAL A 12 9.52 -0.61 6.85
CA VAL A 12 9.96 0.71 6.34
C VAL A 12 8.82 1.44 5.62
N ASP A 13 7.95 0.72 4.90
CA ASP A 13 6.78 1.31 4.25
C ASP A 13 5.78 1.88 5.28
N HIS A 14 5.57 1.27 6.45
CA HIS A 14 4.74 1.82 7.51
C HIS A 14 5.26 3.17 8.03
N LEU A 15 6.58 3.29 8.19
CA LEU A 15 7.19 4.56 8.62
C LEU A 15 7.01 5.67 7.58
N LEU A 16 7.11 5.32 6.29
CA LEU A 16 6.88 6.27 5.19
C LEU A 16 5.40 6.68 5.12
N ILE A 17 4.48 5.73 5.23
CA ILE A 17 3.04 5.99 5.28
C ILE A 17 2.72 6.94 6.45
N ALA A 18 3.28 6.67 7.64
CA ALA A 18 3.09 7.53 8.80
C ALA A 18 3.62 8.96 8.60
N GLN A 19 4.66 9.15 7.78
CA GLN A 19 5.15 10.49 7.39
C GLN A 19 4.25 11.21 6.38
N MET A 20 3.46 10.46 5.60
CA MET A 20 2.54 11.01 4.61
C MET A 20 1.20 11.42 5.24
N VAL A 21 0.81 10.80 6.35
CA VAL A 21 -0.47 11.05 7.03
C VAL A 21 -0.36 12.28 7.92
N ALA A 22 -1.29 13.23 7.78
CA ALA A 22 -1.36 14.41 8.65
C ALA A 22 -1.87 14.02 10.06
N PRO A 23 -1.36 14.68 11.13
CA PRO A 23 -1.85 14.44 12.49
C PRO A 23 -3.35 14.72 12.63
N GLY A 24 -4.04 13.94 13.47
CA GLY A 24 -5.46 14.11 13.77
C GLY A 24 -6.42 13.72 12.65
N SER A 25 -5.93 13.13 11.55
CA SER A 25 -6.77 12.71 10.41
C SER A 25 -7.60 11.48 10.71
N ARG A 26 -8.70 11.30 9.95
CA ARG A 26 -9.45 10.05 9.92
C ARG A 26 -8.84 9.11 8.89
N VAL A 27 -8.47 7.92 9.31
CA VAL A 27 -7.74 6.95 8.49
C VAL A 27 -8.48 5.62 8.46
N LEU A 28 -8.66 5.05 7.25
CA LEU A 28 -9.09 3.68 7.04
C LEU A 28 -7.91 2.86 6.48
N ASP A 29 -7.50 1.81 7.19
CA ASP A 29 -6.48 0.85 6.73
C ASP A 29 -7.17 -0.41 6.22
N VAL A 30 -7.05 -0.69 4.94
CA VAL A 30 -7.70 -1.79 4.23
C VAL A 30 -6.76 -2.98 4.17
N GLY A 31 -7.16 -4.12 4.76
CA GLY A 31 -6.29 -5.27 4.96
C GLY A 31 -5.24 -4.98 6.04
N CYS A 32 -5.69 -4.51 7.21
CA CYS A 32 -4.80 -4.00 8.26
C CYS A 32 -3.98 -5.09 8.99
N GLY A 33 -4.24 -6.38 8.72
CA GLY A 33 -3.52 -7.52 9.30
C GLY A 33 -3.59 -7.54 10.83
N ASP A 34 -2.44 -7.50 11.49
CA ASP A 34 -2.31 -7.46 12.96
C ASP A 34 -2.47 -6.04 13.56
N GLY A 35 -2.74 -5.03 12.73
CA GLY A 35 -2.93 -3.64 13.12
C GLY A 35 -1.63 -2.88 13.41
N ALA A 36 -0.48 -3.38 13.03
CA ALA A 36 0.81 -2.72 13.31
C ALA A 36 0.88 -1.30 12.73
N LEU A 37 0.34 -1.06 11.52
CA LEU A 37 0.27 0.26 10.92
C LEU A 37 -0.73 1.17 11.67
N LEU A 38 -1.92 0.67 11.98
CA LEU A 38 -2.93 1.41 12.74
C LEU A 38 -2.39 1.89 14.09
N LYS A 39 -1.71 0.98 14.82
CA LYS A 39 -1.06 1.31 16.09
C LYS A 39 0.00 2.39 15.93
N LEU A 40 0.87 2.26 14.93
CA LEU A 40 1.90 3.25 14.63
C LEU A 40 1.28 4.64 14.34
N LEU A 41 0.24 4.69 13.52
CA LEU A 41 -0.44 5.94 13.17
C LEU A 41 -1.14 6.58 14.37
N ARG A 42 -1.85 5.79 15.18
CA ARG A 42 -2.47 6.27 16.41
C ARG A 42 -1.43 6.86 17.37
N ASP A 43 -0.35 6.12 17.62
CA ASP A 43 0.64 6.48 18.65
C ASP A 43 1.55 7.66 18.20
N THR A 44 1.79 7.83 16.88
CA THR A 44 2.70 8.86 16.36
C THR A 44 2.01 10.05 15.72
N ARG A 45 0.75 9.91 15.29
CA ARG A 45 0.00 10.94 14.54
C ARG A 45 -1.34 11.31 15.20
N ALA A 46 -1.72 10.65 16.28
CA ALA A 46 -3.01 10.89 16.99
C ALA A 46 -4.22 10.85 16.04
N VAL A 47 -4.23 9.93 15.08
CA VAL A 47 -5.29 9.77 14.08
C VAL A 47 -6.50 9.00 14.66
N ASP A 48 -7.72 9.27 14.14
CA ASP A 48 -8.86 8.36 14.26
C ASP A 48 -8.64 7.21 13.27
N ALA A 49 -8.02 6.12 13.76
CA ALA A 49 -7.61 4.99 12.94
C ALA A 49 -8.66 3.88 12.99
N ARG A 50 -9.16 3.49 11.82
CA ARG A 50 -10.08 2.37 11.64
C ARG A 50 -9.49 1.37 10.66
N GLY A 51 -9.77 0.08 10.84
CA GLY A 51 -9.31 -0.97 9.95
C GLY A 51 -10.44 -1.86 9.44
N ILE A 52 -10.20 -2.43 8.27
CA ILE A 52 -10.96 -3.56 7.73
C ILE A 52 -9.98 -4.70 7.47
N GLU A 53 -10.33 -5.92 7.91
CA GLU A 53 -9.45 -7.09 7.80
C GLU A 53 -10.30 -8.34 7.49
N LEU A 54 -9.85 -9.11 6.49
CA LEU A 54 -10.56 -10.31 6.05
C LEU A 54 -10.48 -11.44 7.09
N SER A 55 -9.29 -11.64 7.68
CA SER A 55 -9.05 -12.76 8.56
C SER A 55 -9.55 -12.51 9.99
N GLN A 56 -10.34 -13.42 10.53
CA GLN A 56 -10.78 -13.35 11.93
C GLN A 56 -9.61 -13.27 12.92
N ARG A 57 -8.49 -13.91 12.60
CA ARG A 57 -7.28 -13.86 13.42
C ARG A 57 -6.71 -12.43 13.49
N GLY A 58 -6.58 -11.76 12.34
CA GLY A 58 -6.12 -10.37 12.28
C GLY A 58 -7.03 -9.43 13.06
N VAL A 59 -8.35 -9.56 12.89
CA VAL A 59 -9.35 -8.80 13.66
C VAL A 59 -9.15 -9.01 15.17
N ASN A 60 -9.01 -10.26 15.61
CA ASN A 60 -8.80 -10.57 17.03
C ASN A 60 -7.50 -9.97 17.58
N ASP A 61 -6.42 -9.98 16.80
CA ASP A 61 -5.14 -9.40 17.19
C ASP A 61 -5.21 -7.86 17.26
N CYS A 62 -5.93 -7.22 16.35
CA CYS A 62 -6.22 -5.79 16.42
C CYS A 62 -7.05 -5.41 17.67
N VAL A 63 -8.12 -6.13 17.94
CA VAL A 63 -9.00 -5.88 19.11
C VAL A 63 -8.23 -6.04 20.42
N LYS A 64 -7.37 -7.07 20.55
CA LYS A 64 -6.48 -7.23 21.73
C LYS A 64 -5.55 -6.02 21.93
N ASN A 65 -5.16 -5.35 20.85
CA ASN A 65 -4.34 -4.14 20.88
C ASN A 65 -5.16 -2.84 21.05
N GLY A 66 -6.48 -2.94 21.30
CA GLY A 66 -7.37 -1.79 21.48
C GLY A 66 -7.54 -0.95 20.21
N LEU A 67 -7.53 -1.60 19.04
CA LEU A 67 -7.72 -0.97 17.74
C LEU A 67 -9.15 -1.17 17.24
N SER A 68 -9.70 -0.18 16.56
CA SER A 68 -11.04 -0.22 15.96
C SER A 68 -10.97 -0.89 14.59
N VAL A 69 -11.31 -2.16 14.52
CA VAL A 69 -11.26 -2.96 13.30
C VAL A 69 -12.53 -3.76 13.14
N ILE A 70 -13.03 -3.85 11.90
CA ILE A 70 -14.15 -4.72 11.53
C ILE A 70 -13.65 -5.84 10.62
N GLN A 71 -14.34 -6.99 10.66
CA GLN A 71 -14.10 -8.04 9.68
C GLN A 71 -14.81 -7.68 8.38
N GLY A 72 -14.08 -7.77 7.26
CA GLY A 72 -14.64 -7.48 5.93
C GLY A 72 -13.67 -7.77 4.81
N ASP A 73 -14.22 -7.86 3.60
CA ASP A 73 -13.48 -8.11 2.36
C ASP A 73 -13.33 -6.79 1.58
N ALA A 74 -12.09 -6.42 1.27
CA ALA A 74 -11.78 -5.22 0.48
C ALA A 74 -12.43 -5.23 -0.92
N ASP A 75 -12.66 -6.41 -1.50
CA ASP A 75 -13.25 -6.55 -2.83
C ASP A 75 -14.76 -6.29 -2.85
N THR A 76 -15.47 -6.48 -1.73
CA THR A 76 -16.94 -6.39 -1.65
C THR A 76 -17.45 -5.26 -0.76
N ASP A 77 -16.83 -5.03 0.39
CA ASP A 77 -17.45 -4.23 1.45
C ASP A 77 -17.06 -2.74 1.37
N LEU A 78 -16.04 -2.38 0.58
CA LEU A 78 -15.69 -0.97 0.39
C LEU A 78 -16.81 -0.15 -0.28
N VAL A 79 -17.70 -0.79 -1.03
CA VAL A 79 -18.82 -0.11 -1.71
C VAL A 79 -19.78 0.53 -0.72
N ASP A 80 -19.91 -0.02 0.49
CA ASP A 80 -20.85 0.42 1.53
C ASP A 80 -20.37 1.67 2.29
N TYR A 81 -19.10 2.05 2.15
CA TYR A 81 -18.56 3.24 2.79
C TYR A 81 -19.00 4.53 2.06
N PRO A 82 -19.37 5.59 2.81
CA PRO A 82 -19.72 6.88 2.21
C PRO A 82 -18.55 7.55 1.50
N ASP A 83 -18.87 8.38 0.51
CA ASP A 83 -17.88 9.19 -0.20
C ASP A 83 -17.21 10.19 0.76
N ASN A 84 -15.89 10.36 0.62
CA ASN A 84 -15.08 11.28 1.43
C ASN A 84 -15.22 11.08 2.95
N ALA A 85 -15.54 9.85 3.40
CA ALA A 85 -15.69 9.52 4.81
C ALA A 85 -14.37 9.63 5.59
N PHE A 86 -13.23 9.44 4.92
CA PHE A 86 -11.89 9.48 5.50
C PHE A 86 -11.00 10.52 4.81
N ASP A 87 -10.01 11.02 5.55
CA ASP A 87 -8.98 11.88 4.98
C ASP A 87 -7.94 11.04 4.21
N TYR A 88 -7.65 9.83 4.71
CA TYR A 88 -6.78 8.85 4.05
C TYR A 88 -7.39 7.46 4.07
N VAL A 89 -7.33 6.75 2.94
CA VAL A 89 -7.57 5.31 2.83
C VAL A 89 -6.26 4.65 2.44
N ILE A 90 -5.81 3.68 3.22
CA ILE A 90 -4.50 3.05 3.07
C ILE A 90 -4.70 1.59 2.65
N LEU A 91 -3.85 1.12 1.73
CA LEU A 91 -3.76 -0.27 1.29
C LEU A 91 -2.27 -0.67 1.28
N SER A 92 -1.81 -1.21 2.42
CA SER A 92 -0.40 -1.52 2.61
C SER A 92 -0.09 -2.98 2.29
N GLN A 93 0.61 -3.23 1.18
CA GLN A 93 1.02 -4.57 0.73
C GLN A 93 -0.17 -5.52 0.50
N THR A 94 -1.34 -5.00 0.15
CA THR A 94 -2.58 -5.78 0.00
C THR A 94 -3.13 -5.75 -1.44
N LEU A 95 -2.81 -4.71 -2.24
CA LEU A 95 -3.34 -4.54 -3.60
C LEU A 95 -3.18 -5.81 -4.47
N GLN A 96 -2.02 -6.44 -4.42
CA GLN A 96 -1.71 -7.63 -5.21
C GLN A 96 -2.44 -8.90 -4.71
N ALA A 97 -3.09 -8.83 -3.55
CA ALA A 97 -3.87 -9.93 -2.97
C ALA A 97 -5.38 -9.76 -3.18
N THR A 98 -5.86 -8.60 -3.65
CA THR A 98 -7.26 -8.37 -3.99
C THR A 98 -7.62 -9.01 -5.34
N ARG A 99 -8.87 -9.41 -5.52
CA ARG A 99 -9.36 -10.03 -6.77
C ARG A 99 -9.59 -9.00 -7.86
N GLU A 100 -10.08 -7.81 -7.48
CA GLU A 100 -10.41 -6.72 -8.39
C GLU A 100 -9.65 -5.42 -8.02
N PRO A 101 -8.31 -5.36 -8.18
CA PRO A 101 -7.48 -4.25 -7.74
C PRO A 101 -7.94 -2.89 -8.25
N ARG A 102 -8.47 -2.85 -9.49
CA ARG A 102 -9.02 -1.64 -10.09
C ARG A 102 -10.21 -1.10 -9.30
N LYS A 103 -11.21 -1.95 -9.00
CA LYS A 103 -12.40 -1.55 -8.25
C LYS A 103 -12.05 -1.14 -6.82
N VAL A 104 -11.14 -1.88 -6.18
CA VAL A 104 -10.63 -1.52 -4.85
C VAL A 104 -10.02 -0.12 -4.87
N LEU A 105 -9.17 0.19 -5.85
CA LEU A 105 -8.54 1.50 -6.00
C LEU A 105 -9.55 2.62 -6.28
N GLU A 106 -10.55 2.38 -7.14
CA GLU A 106 -11.64 3.31 -7.42
C GLU A 106 -12.45 3.62 -6.15
N ASN A 107 -12.77 2.58 -5.33
CA ASN A 107 -13.44 2.76 -4.05
C ASN A 107 -12.58 3.52 -3.03
N MET A 108 -11.29 3.20 -2.91
CA MET A 108 -10.38 3.94 -2.04
C MET A 108 -10.36 5.43 -2.37
N LEU A 109 -10.29 5.77 -3.66
CA LEU A 109 -10.33 7.16 -4.15
C LEU A 109 -11.70 7.82 -3.93
N ARG A 110 -12.80 7.07 -3.86
CA ARG A 110 -14.14 7.54 -3.55
C ARG A 110 -14.31 7.82 -2.05
N ILE A 111 -13.88 6.89 -1.22
CA ILE A 111 -14.04 6.89 0.24
C ILE A 111 -13.09 7.90 0.90
N GLY A 112 -11.86 8.01 0.40
CA GLY A 112 -10.83 8.89 0.93
C GLY A 112 -10.58 10.12 0.07
N ARG A 113 -10.21 11.23 0.74
CA ARG A 113 -9.67 12.39 0.04
C ARG A 113 -8.33 12.06 -0.62
N ARG A 114 -7.55 11.20 0.01
CA ARG A 114 -6.30 10.64 -0.48
C ARG A 114 -6.28 9.14 -0.28
N ALA A 115 -5.70 8.42 -1.24
CA ALA A 115 -5.40 7.00 -1.10
C ALA A 115 -3.89 6.80 -0.98
N ILE A 116 -3.45 5.92 -0.07
CA ILE A 116 -2.03 5.54 0.04
C ILE A 116 -1.93 4.05 -0.25
N VAL A 117 -1.10 3.70 -1.24
CA VAL A 117 -0.94 2.31 -1.67
C VAL A 117 0.53 1.92 -1.60
N SER A 118 0.84 0.79 -1.00
CA SER A 118 2.17 0.17 -1.09
C SER A 118 2.08 -1.24 -1.63
N PHE A 119 3.08 -1.63 -2.44
CA PHE A 119 3.16 -2.98 -3.03
C PHE A 119 4.59 -3.36 -3.39
N PRO A 120 4.91 -4.67 -3.44
CA PRO A 120 6.19 -5.17 -3.93
C PRO A 120 6.25 -5.05 -5.44
N ASN A 121 7.41 -4.63 -5.96
CA ASN A 121 7.60 -4.45 -7.40
C ASN A 121 8.14 -5.73 -8.06
N PHE A 122 7.29 -6.40 -8.84
CA PHE A 122 7.69 -7.56 -9.62
C PHE A 122 8.62 -7.20 -10.80
N GLY A 123 8.67 -5.92 -11.20
CA GLY A 123 9.57 -5.39 -12.26
C GLY A 123 11.03 -5.19 -11.84
N HIS A 124 11.41 -5.47 -10.58
CA HIS A 124 12.76 -5.28 -10.07
C HIS A 124 13.80 -6.14 -10.83
N TRP A 125 15.01 -5.61 -11.08
CA TRP A 125 16.03 -6.27 -11.92
C TRP A 125 16.40 -7.69 -11.44
N ARG A 126 16.43 -7.95 -10.13
CA ARG A 126 16.72 -9.30 -9.58
C ARG A 126 15.63 -10.31 -9.94
N VAL A 127 14.36 -9.88 -9.92
CA VAL A 127 13.21 -10.71 -10.32
C VAL A 127 13.37 -11.10 -11.79
N ARG A 128 13.68 -10.11 -12.65
CA ARG A 128 13.90 -10.34 -14.08
C ARG A 128 15.06 -11.30 -14.35
N LEU A 129 16.19 -11.12 -13.67
CA LEU A 129 17.35 -12.00 -13.84
C LEU A 129 17.08 -13.42 -13.32
N GLN A 130 16.35 -13.57 -12.21
CA GLN A 130 15.99 -14.91 -11.72
C GLN A 130 15.07 -15.63 -12.71
N LEU A 131 14.08 -14.96 -13.28
CA LEU A 131 13.24 -15.53 -14.34
C LEU A 131 14.04 -15.89 -15.57
N LEU A 132 14.89 -14.96 -16.07
CA LEU A 132 15.68 -15.15 -17.28
C LEU A 132 16.66 -16.33 -17.18
N PHE A 133 17.43 -16.39 -16.09
CA PHE A 133 18.50 -17.36 -15.96
C PHE A 133 18.10 -18.67 -15.28
N ARG A 134 17.05 -18.67 -14.44
CA ARG A 134 16.64 -19.88 -13.72
C ARG A 134 15.34 -20.48 -14.23
N GLY A 135 14.55 -19.77 -15.02
CA GLY A 135 13.25 -20.23 -15.50
C GLY A 135 12.26 -20.60 -14.37
N ARG A 136 12.45 -20.04 -13.17
CA ARG A 136 11.61 -20.32 -11.99
C ARG A 136 11.08 -19.03 -11.39
N MET A 137 9.90 -19.09 -10.77
CA MET A 137 9.32 -17.95 -10.06
C MET A 137 10.31 -17.40 -9.02
N PRO A 138 10.58 -16.10 -9.06
CA PRO A 138 11.60 -15.49 -8.23
C PRO A 138 11.17 -15.47 -6.77
N ARG A 139 12.14 -15.72 -5.89
CA ARG A 139 12.01 -15.53 -4.44
C ARG A 139 13.03 -14.46 -4.02
N THR A 140 12.54 -13.39 -3.43
CA THR A 140 13.34 -12.25 -2.96
C THR A 140 12.92 -11.87 -1.54
N ASP A 141 13.63 -10.94 -0.92
CA ASP A 141 13.28 -10.45 0.42
C ASP A 141 11.86 -9.83 0.49
N THR A 142 11.37 -9.28 -0.64
CA THR A 142 10.03 -8.68 -0.78
C THR A 142 8.98 -9.62 -1.38
N LEU A 143 9.41 -10.70 -2.04
CA LEU A 143 8.59 -11.74 -2.65
C LEU A 143 9.08 -13.10 -2.13
N ASN A 144 8.85 -13.37 -0.84
CA ASN A 144 9.48 -14.49 -0.12
C ASN A 144 8.67 -15.81 -0.14
N TYR A 145 7.45 -15.79 -0.68
CA TYR A 145 6.59 -16.97 -0.76
C TYR A 145 6.98 -17.90 -1.92
N ALA A 146 6.68 -19.18 -1.80
CA ALA A 146 6.64 -20.09 -2.94
C ALA A 146 5.43 -19.74 -3.83
N TRP A 147 5.52 -20.01 -5.13
CA TRP A 147 4.46 -19.65 -6.08
C TRP A 147 3.08 -20.27 -5.75
N TYR A 148 3.06 -21.40 -5.06
CA TYR A 148 1.85 -22.12 -4.65
C TYR A 148 1.35 -21.74 -3.23
N GLU A 149 2.10 -20.94 -2.47
CA GLU A 149 1.76 -20.51 -1.10
C GLU A 149 1.54 -19.00 -1.01
N THR A 150 1.77 -18.29 -2.11
CA THR A 150 1.72 -16.82 -2.11
C THR A 150 0.27 -16.31 -2.00
N PRO A 151 0.01 -15.34 -1.12
CA PRO A 151 -1.26 -14.62 -1.13
C PRO A 151 -1.39 -13.65 -2.32
N ASN A 152 -0.26 -13.39 -3.03
CA ASN A 152 -0.24 -12.44 -4.13
C ASN A 152 -0.78 -13.10 -5.40
N ILE A 153 -2.00 -12.77 -5.79
CA ILE A 153 -2.64 -13.28 -7.02
C ILE A 153 -2.34 -12.40 -8.24
N HIS A 154 -1.94 -11.15 -8.04
CA HIS A 154 -1.53 -10.23 -9.10
C HIS A 154 -0.06 -9.84 -8.94
N LEU A 155 0.70 -9.95 -10.02
CA LEU A 155 2.13 -9.63 -10.06
C LEU A 155 2.31 -8.22 -10.64
N CYS A 156 2.20 -7.21 -9.78
CA CYS A 156 2.22 -5.81 -10.17
C CYS A 156 3.66 -5.28 -10.33
N THR A 157 3.89 -4.49 -11.37
CA THR A 157 5.10 -3.65 -11.49
C THR A 157 4.77 -2.19 -11.24
N ILE A 158 5.79 -1.36 -10.92
CA ILE A 158 5.57 0.09 -10.74
C ILE A 158 5.00 0.72 -12.03
N ARG A 159 5.43 0.26 -13.21
CA ARG A 159 4.92 0.80 -14.47
C ARG A 159 3.47 0.42 -14.72
N ASP A 160 3.08 -0.82 -14.45
CA ASP A 160 1.69 -1.26 -14.59
C ASP A 160 0.77 -0.48 -13.67
N PHE A 161 1.21 -0.27 -12.42
CA PHE A 161 0.46 0.53 -11.46
C PHE A 161 0.26 1.98 -11.93
N VAL A 162 1.33 2.63 -12.41
CA VAL A 162 1.24 4.00 -12.95
C VAL A 162 0.28 4.06 -14.15
N SER A 163 0.30 3.06 -15.04
CA SER A 163 -0.66 2.99 -16.14
C SER A 163 -2.11 2.83 -15.66
N LEU A 164 -2.33 2.00 -14.64
CA LEU A 164 -3.66 1.83 -14.02
C LEU A 164 -4.19 3.14 -13.42
N LEU A 165 -3.32 3.99 -12.85
CA LEU A 165 -3.74 5.29 -12.29
C LEU A 165 -4.37 6.20 -13.36
N ASP A 166 -3.85 6.18 -14.58
CA ASP A 166 -4.44 6.96 -15.68
C ASP A 166 -5.84 6.46 -16.05
N GLU A 167 -6.07 5.15 -16.02
CA GLU A 167 -7.37 4.52 -16.30
C GLU A 167 -8.42 4.82 -15.21
N VAL A 168 -8.03 4.83 -13.93
CA VAL A 168 -8.93 5.12 -12.80
C VAL A 168 -9.09 6.62 -12.52
N GLY A 169 -8.43 7.48 -13.30
CA GLY A 169 -8.50 8.93 -13.13
C GLY A 169 -7.86 9.43 -11.84
N ALA A 170 -6.76 8.82 -11.43
CA ALA A 170 -5.96 9.23 -10.28
C ALA A 170 -4.67 9.94 -10.69
N CYS A 171 -4.14 10.78 -9.81
CA CYS A 171 -2.81 11.37 -9.95
C CYS A 171 -1.96 11.07 -8.71
N ILE A 172 -0.65 11.04 -8.92
CA ILE A 172 0.33 10.80 -7.86
C ILE A 172 0.68 12.15 -7.23
N GLU A 173 0.26 12.37 -5.98
CA GLU A 173 0.68 13.53 -5.19
C GLU A 173 2.10 13.32 -4.66
N ARG A 174 2.40 12.10 -4.20
CA ARG A 174 3.72 11.73 -3.70
C ARG A 174 4.03 10.27 -3.99
N GLY A 175 5.23 9.98 -4.47
CA GLY A 175 5.70 8.61 -4.69
C GLY A 175 7.08 8.39 -4.09
N ILE A 176 7.32 7.21 -3.57
CA ILE A 176 8.62 6.77 -3.06
C ILE A 176 8.83 5.31 -3.48
N ALA A 177 9.88 5.05 -4.26
CA ALA A 177 10.34 3.69 -4.48
C ALA A 177 11.45 3.36 -3.46
N LEU A 178 11.42 2.17 -2.91
CA LEU A 178 12.40 1.68 -1.95
C LEU A 178 13.26 0.59 -2.56
N THR A 179 14.56 0.67 -2.31
CA THR A 179 15.47 -0.45 -2.58
C THR A 179 15.18 -1.61 -1.62
N ARG A 180 15.73 -2.80 -1.89
CA ARG A 180 15.65 -3.96 -0.98
C ARG A 180 16.14 -3.69 0.46
N TYR A 181 16.99 -2.67 0.64
CA TYR A 181 17.51 -2.26 1.95
C TYR A 181 16.65 -1.18 2.63
N GLY A 182 15.45 -0.88 2.10
CA GLY A 182 14.57 0.16 2.63
C GLY A 182 15.04 1.59 2.36
N LYS A 183 16.07 1.79 1.52
CA LYS A 183 16.53 3.13 1.15
C LYS A 183 15.73 3.66 -0.04
N PRO A 184 15.32 4.94 -0.04
CA PRO A 184 14.61 5.51 -1.17
C PRO A 184 15.49 5.54 -2.43
N VAL A 185 14.89 5.19 -3.56
CA VAL A 185 15.44 5.47 -4.89
C VAL A 185 15.26 6.96 -5.17
N ARG A 186 16.20 7.62 -5.85
CA ARG A 186 16.15 9.07 -6.10
C ARG A 186 14.80 9.49 -6.67
N VAL A 187 14.18 10.50 -6.06
CA VAL A 187 12.81 10.95 -6.33
C VAL A 187 12.63 11.47 -7.76
N SER A 188 13.65 12.06 -8.37
CA SER A 188 13.60 12.64 -9.72
C SER A 188 13.90 11.64 -10.85
N ALA A 189 13.92 10.34 -10.57
CA ALA A 189 14.22 9.34 -11.58
C ALA A 189 12.96 8.98 -12.40
N PRO A 190 13.07 8.74 -13.70
CA PRO A 190 11.96 8.31 -14.52
C PRO A 190 11.43 6.93 -14.08
N TRP A 191 10.16 6.65 -14.36
CA TRP A 191 9.46 5.43 -13.93
C TRP A 191 10.17 4.13 -14.27
N TRP A 192 10.91 4.07 -15.38
CA TRP A 192 11.65 2.87 -15.76
C TRP A 192 12.83 2.56 -14.81
N LEU A 193 13.49 3.60 -14.25
CA LEU A 193 14.52 3.41 -13.21
C LEU A 193 13.90 2.96 -11.89
N TRP A 194 12.76 3.54 -11.49
CA TRP A 194 12.03 3.08 -10.32
C TRP A 194 11.60 1.62 -10.47
N ASN A 195 11.09 1.26 -11.67
CA ASN A 195 10.68 -0.09 -11.98
C ASN A 195 11.84 -1.09 -11.97
N LEU A 196 13.05 -0.64 -12.31
CA LEU A 196 14.25 -1.50 -12.35
C LEU A 196 14.89 -1.65 -10.96
N PHE A 197 15.01 -0.57 -10.19
CA PHE A 197 15.77 -0.54 -8.94
C PHE A 197 14.91 -0.50 -7.66
N GLY A 198 13.65 -0.13 -7.76
CA GLY A 198 12.69 -0.18 -6.66
C GLY A 198 12.26 -1.62 -6.39
N ALA A 199 12.47 -2.12 -5.17
CA ALA A 199 11.99 -3.43 -4.75
C ALA A 199 10.51 -3.36 -4.29
N GLN A 200 10.09 -2.19 -3.80
CA GLN A 200 8.70 -1.87 -3.48
C GLN A 200 8.45 -0.37 -3.69
N ALA A 201 7.18 0.01 -3.77
CA ALA A 201 6.79 1.40 -3.90
C ALA A 201 5.69 1.77 -2.89
N VAL A 202 5.65 3.05 -2.53
CA VAL A 202 4.58 3.68 -1.74
C VAL A 202 4.14 4.91 -2.51
N PHE A 203 2.85 4.99 -2.82
CA PHE A 203 2.23 6.10 -3.53
C PHE A 203 1.12 6.72 -2.70
N MET A 204 1.11 8.04 -2.62
CA MET A 204 -0.03 8.84 -2.18
C MET A 204 -0.71 9.42 -3.41
N LEU A 205 -2.00 9.19 -3.51
CA LEU A 205 -2.82 9.43 -4.68
C LEU A 205 -3.96 10.37 -4.31
N GLU A 206 -4.37 11.17 -5.29
CA GLU A 206 -5.62 11.92 -5.26
C GLU A 206 -6.40 11.72 -6.56
N ARG A 207 -7.70 12.01 -6.54
CA ARG A 207 -8.53 11.98 -7.74
C ARG A 207 -8.15 13.14 -8.66
N LYS A 208 -7.99 12.87 -9.95
CA LYS A 208 -7.81 13.96 -10.94
C LYS A 208 -9.01 14.91 -10.88
N SER A 209 -8.74 16.19 -10.62
CA SER A 209 -9.77 17.21 -10.69
C SER A 209 -10.31 17.32 -12.11
N ALA A 210 -11.62 17.46 -12.27
CA ALA A 210 -12.27 17.63 -13.58
C ALA A 210 -11.75 18.85 -14.40
N ARG A 211 -10.92 19.72 -13.79
CA ARG A 211 -10.36 20.92 -14.42
C ARG A 211 -9.13 20.72 -15.29
N SER A 212 -8.54 19.52 -15.40
CA SER A 212 -7.33 19.29 -16.23
C SER A 212 -7.63 18.67 -17.60
N ARG A 213 -8.87 18.80 -18.11
CA ARG A 213 -9.24 18.38 -19.48
C ARG A 213 -9.47 19.60 -20.40
N THR A 214 -8.55 20.57 -20.38
CA THR A 214 -8.50 21.63 -21.42
C THR A 214 -7.11 21.67 -22.01
#